data_025c0db2962ad8e7020615a25a18a74d
#
_entry.id   025c0db2962ad8e7020615a25a18a74d
#
_cell.length_a   1.000
_cell.length_b   1.000
_cell.length_c   1.000
_cell.angle_alpha   90.00
_cell.angle_beta   90.00
_cell.angle_gamma   90.00
#
_symmetry.space_group_name_H-M   'P 1'
#
loop_
_entity.id
_entity.type
_entity.pdbx_description
1 polymer ?
#
loop_
_entity_poly.entity_id
_entity_poly.type
_entity_poly.pdbx_seq_one_letter_code
_entity_poly.pdbx_strand_id
1 'polypeptide(L)'
;MSASLVGSEMCIRDRFAESGAQWLVILGDVLNHGPRNALPEGYAPAQVAEKLNHFASRIIAVRGNCDSEVDQMLLHFPITAPWQQVLMENSRLFLTHGHLFGPDNLPSLAAGDVLVYGHTHIPVAEKRGAFYHFNPGSVSIPKGGNPASYGMYEDGTLSVIALNDQQVIAQVAI
;
A
#
# COMPACT_ATOMS: atom_id res chain seq x y z
N MET A 1 -0.51 0.73 -0.58
CA MET A 1 -1.30 1.96 -0.44
C MET A 1 -2.44 1.88 -1.43
N SER A 2 -3.67 1.98 -0.99
CA SER A 2 -4.81 2.17 -1.88
C SER A 2 -4.87 3.66 -2.16
N ALA A 3 -4.47 4.07 -3.36
CA ALA A 3 -4.33 5.47 -3.72
C ALA A 3 -5.51 5.91 -4.58
N SER A 4 -6.35 6.74 -4.04
CA SER A 4 -7.24 7.54 -4.88
C SER A 4 -7.51 8.88 -4.22
N LEU A 5 -6.66 9.94 -4.50
CA LEU A 5 -7.02 11.31 -4.14
C LEU A 5 -5.93 12.34 -4.39
N VAL A 6 -6.30 13.50 -4.92
CA VAL A 6 -5.39 14.63 -5.19
C VAL A 6 -4.82 15.25 -3.91
N GLY A 7 -5.59 15.32 -2.82
CA GLY A 7 -5.12 15.93 -1.56
C GLY A 7 -4.18 15.04 -0.76
N SER A 8 -4.57 13.79 -0.53
CA SER A 8 -3.77 12.83 0.24
C SER A 8 -2.57 12.27 -0.54
N GLU A 9 -2.65 12.21 -1.87
CA GLU A 9 -1.53 11.76 -2.70
C GLU A 9 -0.46 12.82 -2.92
N MET A 10 -0.80 14.09 -2.86
CA MET A 10 0.19 15.14 -2.77
C MET A 10 1.03 14.93 -1.51
N CYS A 11 0.41 14.56 -0.40
CA CYS A 11 1.11 14.22 0.83
C CYS A 11 1.98 12.96 0.68
N ILE A 12 1.50 11.87 0.05
CA ILE A 12 2.30 10.63 -0.11
C ILE A 12 3.48 10.83 -1.04
N ARG A 13 3.31 11.52 -2.17
CA ARG A 13 4.42 11.88 -3.06
C ARG A 13 5.48 12.67 -2.33
N ASP A 14 5.07 13.70 -1.59
CA ASP A 14 5.97 14.56 -0.87
C ASP A 14 6.67 13.78 0.26
N ARG A 15 5.92 12.93 0.98
CA ARG A 15 6.49 12.02 1.98
C ARG A 15 7.49 11.02 1.39
N PHE A 16 7.19 10.43 0.24
CA PHE A 16 8.15 9.55 -0.43
C PHE A 16 9.42 10.28 -0.83
N ALA A 17 9.30 11.50 -1.37
CA ALA A 17 10.45 12.33 -1.75
C ALA A 17 11.29 12.76 -0.53
N GLU A 18 10.63 13.09 0.59
CA GLU A 18 11.27 13.55 1.84
C GLU A 18 11.85 12.43 2.68
N SER A 19 11.26 11.22 2.65
CA SER A 19 11.65 10.10 3.51
C SER A 19 13.01 9.49 3.19
N GLY A 20 13.57 9.75 2.01
CA GLY A 20 14.75 9.06 1.53
C GLY A 20 14.52 7.58 1.14
N ALA A 21 13.29 7.09 1.20
CA ALA A 21 12.96 5.70 0.83
C ALA A 21 13.36 5.42 -0.62
N GLN A 22 13.95 4.25 -0.85
CA GLN A 22 14.41 3.84 -2.17
C GLN A 22 13.27 3.37 -3.07
N TRP A 23 12.26 2.70 -2.48
CA TRP A 23 11.14 2.08 -3.19
C TRP A 23 9.80 2.52 -2.62
N LEU A 24 8.83 2.75 -3.50
CA LEU A 24 7.43 2.95 -3.19
C LEU A 24 6.64 1.69 -3.54
N VAL A 25 6.00 1.09 -2.53
CA VAL A 25 5.13 -0.08 -2.72
C VAL A 25 3.67 0.37 -2.75
N ILE A 26 2.96 0.00 -3.82
CA ILE A 26 1.53 0.28 -4.00
C ILE A 26 0.76 -1.04 -3.98
N LEU A 27 -0.20 -1.15 -3.05
CA LEU A 27 -0.94 -2.39 -2.83
C LEU A 27 -2.28 -2.44 -3.61
N GLY A 28 -2.35 -1.77 -4.76
CA GLY A 28 -3.51 -1.79 -5.66
C GLY A 28 -4.57 -0.74 -5.36
N ASP A 29 -5.62 -0.72 -6.20
CA ASP A 29 -6.68 0.29 -6.24
C ASP A 29 -6.10 1.69 -6.41
N VAL A 30 -5.23 1.84 -7.44
CA VAL A 30 -4.38 3.02 -7.62
C VAL A 30 -5.18 4.24 -8.04
N LEU A 31 -6.00 4.12 -9.08
CA LEU A 31 -6.72 5.24 -9.69
C LEU A 31 -8.24 5.18 -9.46
N ASN A 32 -8.76 4.09 -8.90
CA ASN A 32 -10.19 3.87 -8.76
C ASN A 32 -10.57 3.60 -7.30
N HIS A 33 -11.54 4.37 -6.79
CA HIS A 33 -12.05 4.27 -5.42
C HIS A 33 -13.01 3.10 -5.20
N GLY A 34 -13.45 2.44 -6.28
CA GLY A 34 -14.44 1.36 -6.27
C GLY A 34 -15.89 1.85 -6.15
N PRO A 35 -16.82 1.15 -6.81
CA PRO A 35 -18.21 1.61 -6.94
C PRO A 35 -19.01 1.61 -5.61
N ARG A 36 -18.50 0.95 -4.58
CA ARG A 36 -19.14 0.85 -3.25
C ARG A 36 -18.71 1.93 -2.27
N ASN A 37 -17.66 2.68 -2.59
CA ASN A 37 -17.18 3.77 -1.76
C ASN A 37 -17.70 5.12 -2.27
N ALA A 38 -17.90 6.08 -1.38
CA ALA A 38 -18.18 7.45 -1.80
C ALA A 38 -17.00 8.00 -2.62
N LEU A 39 -17.32 8.90 -3.54
CA LEU A 39 -16.29 9.59 -4.31
C LEU A 39 -15.43 10.42 -3.36
N PRO A 40 -14.13 10.18 -3.30
CA PRO A 40 -13.24 10.92 -2.42
C PRO A 40 -13.19 12.42 -2.80
N GLU A 41 -13.01 13.28 -1.81
CA GLU A 41 -12.82 14.72 -2.05
C GLU A 41 -11.57 14.96 -2.90
N GLY A 42 -11.70 15.79 -3.94
CA GLY A 42 -10.59 16.09 -4.85
C GLY A 42 -10.17 14.93 -5.76
N TYR A 43 -11.05 13.98 -6.04
CA TYR A 43 -10.76 12.84 -6.93
C TYR A 43 -10.33 13.29 -8.33
N ALA A 44 -9.07 13.05 -8.67
CA ALA A 44 -8.47 13.41 -9.96
C ALA A 44 -7.45 12.37 -10.44
N PRO A 45 -7.89 11.20 -10.91
CA PRO A 45 -7.02 10.05 -11.21
C PRO A 45 -5.95 10.34 -12.26
N ALA A 46 -6.22 11.20 -13.24
CA ALA A 46 -5.22 11.59 -14.23
C ALA A 46 -4.03 12.35 -13.61
N GLN A 47 -4.29 13.23 -12.64
CA GLN A 47 -3.22 13.95 -11.93
C GLN A 47 -2.42 13.03 -11.02
N VAL A 48 -3.08 12.01 -10.43
CA VAL A 48 -2.42 10.97 -9.66
C VAL A 48 -1.47 10.18 -10.53
N ALA A 49 -1.93 9.71 -11.68
CA ALA A 49 -1.11 8.97 -12.64
C ALA A 49 0.11 9.79 -13.07
N GLU A 50 -0.07 11.05 -13.43
CA GLU A 50 1.02 11.96 -13.80
C GLU A 50 2.08 12.04 -12.68
N LYS A 51 1.66 12.26 -11.44
CA LYS A 51 2.56 12.39 -10.29
C LYS A 51 3.31 11.11 -9.98
N LEU A 52 2.62 9.95 -10.00
CA LEU A 52 3.26 8.66 -9.76
C LEU A 52 4.25 8.29 -10.86
N ASN A 53 3.98 8.64 -12.11
CA ASN A 53 4.85 8.37 -13.24
C ASN A 53 6.25 9.00 -13.12
N HIS A 54 6.40 10.07 -12.35
CA HIS A 54 7.73 10.64 -12.03
C HIS A 54 8.61 9.66 -11.23
N PHE A 55 8.01 8.71 -10.53
CA PHE A 55 8.70 7.71 -9.72
C PHE A 55 8.59 6.29 -10.29
N ALA A 56 8.14 6.12 -11.53
CA ALA A 56 7.81 4.82 -12.12
C ALA A 56 8.91 3.77 -11.96
N SER A 57 10.19 4.16 -12.11
CA SER A 57 11.34 3.26 -11.94
C SER A 57 11.60 2.80 -10.49
N ARG A 58 10.92 3.40 -9.52
CA ARG A 58 11.06 3.11 -8.09
C ARG A 58 9.75 2.60 -7.47
N ILE A 59 8.76 2.22 -8.30
CA ILE A 59 7.46 1.72 -7.86
C ILE A 59 7.39 0.20 -8.05
N ILE A 60 6.97 -0.50 -7.00
CA ILE A 60 6.53 -1.89 -7.04
C ILE A 60 5.03 -1.87 -6.75
N ALA A 61 4.20 -2.40 -7.67
CA ALA A 61 2.76 -2.38 -7.48
C ALA A 61 2.15 -3.77 -7.71
N VAL A 62 1.05 -4.04 -7.00
CA VAL A 62 0.19 -5.20 -7.23
C VAL A 62 -1.20 -4.74 -7.64
N ARG A 63 -1.93 -5.60 -8.34
CA ARG A 63 -3.29 -5.33 -8.81
C ARG A 63 -4.30 -5.35 -7.66
N GLY A 64 -5.06 -4.27 -7.52
CA GLY A 64 -6.26 -4.21 -6.71
C GLY A 64 -7.50 -4.77 -7.43
N ASN A 65 -8.61 -4.86 -6.72
CA ASN A 65 -9.86 -5.34 -7.31
C ASN A 65 -10.56 -4.27 -8.18
N CYS A 66 -10.16 -3.02 -8.06
CA CYS A 66 -10.69 -1.91 -8.86
C CYS A 66 -9.76 -1.49 -10.01
N ASP A 67 -8.50 -1.97 -10.03
CA ASP A 67 -7.56 -1.66 -11.10
C ASP A 67 -7.93 -2.38 -12.40
N SER A 68 -7.81 -1.66 -13.50
CA SER A 68 -8.17 -2.11 -14.84
C SER A 68 -7.03 -1.93 -15.84
N GLU A 69 -7.18 -2.52 -17.03
CA GLU A 69 -6.28 -2.30 -18.15
C GLU A 69 -6.26 -0.83 -18.60
N VAL A 70 -7.37 -0.09 -18.38
CA VAL A 70 -7.44 1.35 -18.67
C VAL A 70 -6.55 2.14 -17.72
N ASP A 71 -6.51 1.77 -16.45
CA ASP A 71 -5.61 2.38 -15.47
C ASP A 71 -4.14 2.12 -15.83
N GLN A 72 -3.81 0.90 -16.29
CA GLN A 72 -2.47 0.56 -16.77
C GLN A 72 -2.04 1.43 -17.96
N MET A 73 -2.96 1.89 -18.81
CA MET A 73 -2.60 2.76 -19.94
C MET A 73 -2.12 4.14 -19.49
N LEU A 74 -2.48 4.58 -18.28
CA LEU A 74 -2.09 5.87 -17.71
C LEU A 74 -0.80 5.78 -16.87
N LEU A 75 -0.42 4.58 -16.43
CA LEU A 75 0.68 4.36 -15.50
C LEU A 75 1.90 3.77 -16.23
N HIS A 76 3.07 4.36 -16.02
CA HIS A 76 4.34 3.94 -16.64
C HIS A 76 5.03 2.78 -15.89
N PHE A 77 4.43 2.27 -14.84
CA PHE A 77 4.87 1.09 -14.08
C PHE A 77 3.78 0.02 -14.09
N PRO A 78 4.14 -1.29 -14.00
CA PRO A 78 3.16 -2.37 -14.08
C PRO A 78 2.29 -2.42 -12.82
N ILE A 79 0.96 -2.54 -13.02
CA ILE A 79 -0.04 -2.67 -11.93
C ILE A 79 -0.87 -3.95 -12.02
N THR A 80 -0.60 -4.85 -12.96
CA THR A 80 -1.47 -5.98 -13.27
C THR A 80 -1.10 -7.28 -12.54
N ALA A 81 0.03 -7.32 -11.83
CA ALA A 81 0.45 -8.49 -11.08
C ALA A 81 -0.48 -8.72 -9.87
N PRO A 82 -1.12 -9.90 -9.71
CA PRO A 82 -2.03 -10.16 -8.59
C PRO A 82 -1.33 -10.22 -7.23
N TRP A 83 -0.05 -10.50 -7.23
CA TRP A 83 0.86 -10.47 -6.07
C TRP A 83 2.30 -10.32 -6.55
N GLN A 84 3.17 -9.91 -5.64
CA GLN A 84 4.62 -9.86 -5.86
C GLN A 84 5.37 -10.31 -4.59
N GLN A 85 6.66 -10.59 -4.73
CA GLN A 85 7.52 -10.95 -3.61
C GLN A 85 8.76 -10.06 -3.63
N VAL A 86 9.10 -9.54 -2.46
CA VAL A 86 10.36 -8.83 -2.23
C VAL A 86 11.19 -9.66 -1.26
N LEU A 87 12.36 -10.08 -1.72
CA LEU A 87 13.29 -10.85 -0.89
C LEU A 87 14.12 -9.88 -0.05
N MET A 88 14.10 -10.09 1.25
CA MET A 88 14.91 -9.41 2.23
C MET A 88 16.03 -10.36 2.68
N GLU A 89 16.99 -9.87 3.47
CA GLU A 89 18.13 -10.69 3.91
C GLU A 89 17.68 -11.95 4.67
N ASN A 90 16.72 -11.83 5.58
CA ASN A 90 16.28 -12.93 6.45
C ASN A 90 14.79 -13.24 6.36
N SER A 91 14.05 -12.59 5.46
CA SER A 91 12.60 -12.73 5.34
C SER A 91 12.14 -12.42 3.92
N ARG A 92 10.87 -12.64 3.65
CA ARG A 92 10.24 -12.31 2.38
C ARG A 92 8.98 -11.50 2.66
N LEU A 93 8.82 -10.39 1.94
CA LEU A 93 7.56 -9.68 1.89
C LEU A 93 6.70 -10.27 0.77
N PHE A 94 5.55 -10.83 1.10
CA PHE A 94 4.54 -11.23 0.13
C PHE A 94 3.55 -10.08 -0.02
N LEU A 95 3.63 -9.38 -1.14
CA LEU A 95 2.81 -8.22 -1.45
C LEU A 95 1.54 -8.66 -2.17
N THR A 96 0.40 -8.25 -1.68
CA THR A 96 -0.92 -8.51 -2.29
C THR A 96 -1.86 -7.34 -2.03
N HIS A 97 -2.93 -7.22 -2.83
CA HIS A 97 -3.97 -6.26 -2.50
C HIS A 97 -4.78 -6.68 -1.27
N GLY A 98 -5.06 -7.96 -1.10
CA GLY A 98 -5.83 -8.48 0.03
C GLY A 98 -7.17 -9.14 -0.35
N HIS A 99 -7.63 -8.99 -1.61
CA HIS A 99 -8.90 -9.58 -2.09
C HIS A 99 -8.75 -11.04 -2.58
N LEU A 100 -7.56 -11.45 -3.01
CA LEU A 100 -7.26 -12.83 -3.43
C LEU A 100 -6.53 -13.59 -2.33
N PHE A 101 -5.46 -13.01 -1.82
CA PHE A 101 -4.72 -13.50 -0.66
C PHE A 101 -4.80 -12.45 0.44
N GLY A 102 -5.01 -12.88 1.68
CA GLY A 102 -5.17 -12.01 2.84
C GLY A 102 -5.14 -12.83 4.13
N PRO A 103 -5.48 -12.25 5.28
CA PRO A 103 -5.47 -12.95 6.56
C PRO A 103 -6.35 -14.21 6.61
N ASP A 104 -7.47 -14.21 5.87
CA ASP A 104 -8.45 -15.30 5.84
C ASP A 104 -8.16 -16.32 4.72
N ASN A 105 -7.29 -15.99 3.78
CA ASN A 105 -6.85 -16.86 2.68
C ASN A 105 -5.36 -16.67 2.45
N LEU A 106 -4.55 -17.27 3.32
CA LEU A 106 -3.09 -17.12 3.32
C LEU A 106 -2.44 -17.75 2.09
N PRO A 107 -1.47 -17.06 1.46
CA PRO A 107 -0.57 -17.71 0.51
C PRO A 107 0.39 -18.67 1.23
N SER A 108 1.20 -19.40 0.48
CA SER A 108 2.26 -20.21 1.07
C SER A 108 3.36 -19.31 1.65
N LEU A 109 3.40 -19.20 2.98
CA LEU A 109 4.37 -18.42 3.75
C LEU A 109 5.28 -19.34 4.56
N ALA A 110 6.56 -18.97 4.68
CA ALA A 110 7.51 -19.57 5.61
C ALA A 110 7.55 -18.80 6.94
N ALA A 111 8.07 -19.43 7.98
CA ALA A 111 8.30 -18.75 9.24
C ALA A 111 9.21 -17.51 9.04
N GLY A 112 8.79 -16.37 9.58
CA GLY A 112 9.47 -15.08 9.41
C GLY A 112 9.03 -14.27 8.19
N ASP A 113 8.25 -14.84 7.27
CA ASP A 113 7.69 -14.08 6.15
C ASP A 113 6.67 -13.01 6.62
N VAL A 114 6.49 -12.00 5.81
CA VAL A 114 5.52 -10.92 6.05
C VAL A 114 4.45 -10.94 4.97
N LEU A 115 3.19 -11.07 5.36
CA LEU A 115 2.04 -10.79 4.50
C LEU A 115 1.76 -9.29 4.51
N VAL A 116 2.02 -8.61 3.40
CA VAL A 116 1.75 -7.18 3.20
C VAL A 116 0.50 -7.05 2.34
N TYR A 117 -0.56 -6.46 2.87
CA TYR A 117 -1.85 -6.37 2.16
C TYR A 117 -2.58 -5.05 2.43
N GLY A 118 -3.49 -4.68 1.55
CA GLY A 118 -4.37 -3.51 1.63
C GLY A 118 -5.84 -3.90 1.79
N HIS A 119 -6.72 -3.39 0.92
CA HIS A 119 -8.13 -3.73 0.72
C HIS A 119 -9.06 -3.43 1.90
N THR A 120 -8.69 -3.79 3.12
CA THR A 120 -9.52 -3.56 4.31
C THR A 120 -9.53 -2.11 4.76
N HIS A 121 -8.50 -1.33 4.41
CA HIS A 121 -8.25 0.05 4.83
C HIS A 121 -8.09 0.21 6.35
N ILE A 122 -7.75 -0.87 7.06
CA ILE A 122 -7.54 -0.89 8.50
C ILE A 122 -6.06 -1.19 8.76
N PRO A 123 -5.33 -0.33 9.47
CA PRO A 123 -3.92 -0.53 9.77
C PRO A 123 -3.69 -1.75 10.66
N VAL A 124 -2.67 -2.54 10.32
CA VAL A 124 -2.21 -3.71 11.07
C VAL A 124 -0.69 -3.78 10.99
N ALA A 125 -0.02 -4.01 12.12
CA ALA A 125 1.40 -4.35 12.19
C ALA A 125 1.61 -5.29 13.38
N GLU A 126 1.60 -6.61 13.13
CA GLU A 126 1.65 -7.61 14.20
C GLU A 126 2.24 -8.94 13.75
N LYS A 127 2.72 -9.71 14.71
CA LYS A 127 3.08 -11.12 14.50
C LYS A 127 1.89 -12.01 14.82
N ARG A 128 1.54 -12.89 13.87
CA ARG A 128 0.51 -13.93 14.08
C ARG A 128 1.12 -15.31 13.82
N GLY A 129 1.32 -16.07 14.87
CA GLY A 129 1.95 -17.38 14.74
C GLY A 129 3.39 -17.29 14.23
N ALA A 130 3.67 -17.95 13.08
CA ALA A 130 5.02 -18.04 12.52
C ALA A 130 5.39 -16.88 11.59
N PHE A 131 4.46 -16.02 11.16
CA PHE A 131 4.66 -14.95 10.18
C PHE A 131 4.09 -13.62 10.67
N TYR A 132 4.36 -12.56 9.92
CA TYR A 132 3.93 -11.21 10.24
C TYR A 132 2.82 -10.76 9.31
N HIS A 133 1.90 -9.93 9.83
CA HIS A 133 0.81 -9.30 9.09
C HIS A 133 1.03 -7.80 9.09
N PHE A 134 1.01 -7.21 7.91
CA PHE A 134 1.17 -5.77 7.74
C PHE A 134 0.15 -5.20 6.77
N ASN A 135 -0.63 -4.23 7.23
CA ASN A 135 -1.53 -3.43 6.42
C ASN A 135 -1.28 -1.96 6.73
N PRO A 136 -0.89 -1.14 5.75
CA PRO A 136 -0.60 0.27 5.98
C PRO A 136 -1.83 1.15 6.21
N GLY A 137 -3.04 0.57 6.20
CA GLY A 137 -4.29 1.33 6.20
C GLY A 137 -4.63 1.89 4.82
N SER A 138 -5.13 3.11 4.78
CA SER A 138 -5.45 3.80 3.53
C SER A 138 -5.10 5.28 3.61
N VAL A 139 -4.53 5.81 2.54
CA VAL A 139 -4.20 7.25 2.43
C VAL A 139 -5.43 8.09 2.11
N SER A 140 -6.47 7.49 1.55
CA SER A 140 -7.61 8.21 0.97
C SER A 140 -8.97 7.84 1.58
N ILE A 141 -9.16 6.57 1.94
CA ILE A 141 -10.44 6.05 2.45
C ILE A 141 -10.17 5.22 3.71
N PRO A 142 -9.66 5.81 4.80
CA PRO A 142 -9.43 5.09 6.04
C PRO A 142 -10.75 4.57 6.62
N LYS A 143 -10.69 3.39 7.28
CA LYS A 143 -11.85 2.76 7.91
C LYS A 143 -11.59 2.46 9.38
N GLY A 144 -12.65 2.10 10.10
CA GLY A 144 -12.57 1.73 11.52
C GLY A 144 -12.19 2.88 12.45
N GLY A 145 -12.44 4.13 12.06
CA GLY A 145 -12.07 5.32 12.84
C GLY A 145 -10.58 5.67 12.82
N ASN A 146 -9.80 4.98 11.97
CA ASN A 146 -8.37 5.26 11.84
C ASN A 146 -8.12 6.50 10.97
N PRO A 147 -7.02 7.23 11.18
CA PRO A 147 -6.60 8.31 10.31
C PRO A 147 -6.09 7.78 8.96
N ALA A 148 -6.00 8.65 7.97
CA ALA A 148 -5.25 8.37 6.74
C ALA A 148 -3.80 7.99 7.10
N SER A 149 -3.28 6.91 6.50
CA SER A 149 -2.01 6.32 6.92
C SER A 149 -1.26 5.66 5.76
N TYR A 150 0.03 5.45 5.98
CA TYR A 150 0.94 4.74 5.09
C TYR A 150 1.89 3.85 5.89
N GLY A 151 2.54 2.92 5.21
CA GLY A 151 3.54 2.04 5.79
C GLY A 151 4.96 2.48 5.49
N MET A 152 5.87 2.27 6.44
CA MET A 152 7.31 2.43 6.28
C MET A 152 8.01 1.15 6.72
N TYR A 153 8.99 0.70 5.95
CA TYR A 153 9.96 -0.30 6.37
C TYR A 153 11.34 0.36 6.50
N GLU A 154 11.92 0.28 7.67
CA GLU A 154 13.24 0.81 7.98
C GLU A 154 13.91 -0.05 9.05
N ASP A 155 15.15 -0.44 8.85
CA ASP A 155 16.01 -1.16 9.81
C ASP A 155 15.31 -2.33 10.53
N GLY A 156 14.65 -3.22 9.75
CA GLY A 156 13.98 -4.39 10.30
C GLY A 156 12.64 -4.09 10.97
N THR A 157 12.12 -2.88 10.86
CA THR A 157 10.85 -2.47 11.48
C THR A 157 9.84 -2.05 10.42
N LEU A 158 8.64 -2.60 10.52
CA LEU A 158 7.47 -2.16 9.76
C LEU A 158 6.61 -1.27 10.64
N SER A 159 6.38 -0.04 10.22
CA SER A 159 5.59 0.96 10.94
C SER A 159 4.42 1.45 10.09
N VAL A 160 3.25 1.59 10.69
CA VAL A 160 2.12 2.33 10.11
C VAL A 160 2.11 3.73 10.71
N ILE A 161 2.11 4.74 9.85
CA ILE A 161 2.30 6.13 10.23
C ILE A 161 1.09 6.94 9.74
N ALA A 162 0.51 7.75 10.62
CA ALA A 162 -0.56 8.68 10.29
C ALA A 162 -0.05 9.76 9.33
N LEU A 163 -0.83 10.07 8.28
CA LEU A 163 -0.41 10.98 7.23
C LEU A 163 -0.38 12.45 7.69
N ASN A 164 -1.26 12.82 8.61
CA ASN A 164 -1.46 14.20 9.04
C ASN A 164 -0.42 14.69 10.05
N ASP A 165 -0.11 13.88 11.05
CA ASP A 165 0.73 14.27 12.19
C ASP A 165 2.00 13.42 12.37
N GLN A 166 2.22 12.46 11.47
CA GLN A 166 3.37 11.54 11.45
C GLN A 166 3.50 10.66 12.70
N GLN A 167 2.42 10.48 13.45
CA GLN A 167 2.41 9.57 14.58
C GLN A 167 2.44 8.12 14.12
N VAL A 168 3.21 7.27 14.81
CA VAL A 168 3.20 5.82 14.61
C VAL A 168 1.92 5.25 15.22
N ILE A 169 1.06 4.65 14.37
CA ILE A 169 -0.21 4.02 14.77
C ILE A 169 0.02 2.59 15.25
N ALA A 170 0.88 1.86 14.55
CA ALA A 170 1.25 0.48 14.85
C ALA A 170 2.65 0.19 14.30
N GLN A 171 3.37 -0.73 14.94
CA GLN A 171 4.69 -1.16 14.46
C GLN A 171 5.01 -2.59 14.88
N VAL A 172 5.86 -3.25 14.12
CA VAL A 172 6.38 -4.59 14.42
C VAL A 172 7.81 -4.74 13.87
N ALA A 173 8.70 -5.26 14.69
CA ALA A 173 10.04 -5.67 14.26
C ALA A 173 9.98 -7.07 13.61
N ILE A 174 10.71 -7.27 12.49
CA ILE A 174 10.72 -8.51 11.70
C ILE A 174 12.13 -9.09 11.59
#